data_484d14962a47e0a577ed857a283824dc
#
_entry.id   484d14962a47e0a577ed857a283824dc
#
_cell.length_a   1.000
_cell.length_b   1.000
_cell.length_c   1.000
_cell.angle_alpha   90.00
_cell.angle_beta   90.00
_cell.angle_gamma   90.00
#
_symmetry.space_group_name_H-M   'P 1'
#
loop_
_entity.id
_entity.type
_entity.pdbx_description
1 polymer ?
#
loop_
_entity_poly.entity_id
_entity_poly.type
_entity_poly.pdbx_seq_one_letter_code
_entity_poly.pdbx_strand_id
1 'polypeptide(L)'
;VCLIIGYVQIRRTTPVYVRAMTVMIKDNSNPRASSLDQQLQQIGIVQNSKVANELISFQSPALILDVVKRLHLDMNYSTHGFFHDKPLYGSTLPIQVQFLSLGDKDAAKMVVKYKADGSYELTGFASNRIGESQKERVVKGRFNQVVNTPVGRVLVTPTSHFGAGNDLPIQVFRSTIY
;
A
#
# COMPACT_ATOMS: atom_id res chain seq x y z
N VAL A 1 -1.08 17.83 36.63
CA VAL A 1 -2.22 17.14 35.96
C VAL A 1 -2.26 17.50 34.46
N CYS A 2 -2.21 18.80 34.05
CA CYS A 2 -2.28 19.21 32.65
C CYS A 2 -1.15 18.65 31.78
N LEU A 3 0.08 18.56 32.28
CA LEU A 3 1.23 18.01 31.54
C LEU A 3 1.04 16.51 31.24
N ILE A 4 0.48 15.75 32.19
CA ILE A 4 0.21 14.33 32.00
C ILE A 4 -0.87 14.11 30.93
N ILE A 5 -1.95 14.91 30.99
CA ILE A 5 -3.03 14.87 29.98
C ILE A 5 -2.49 15.22 28.60
N GLY A 6 -1.69 16.30 28.50
CA GLY A 6 -1.04 16.70 27.25
C GLY A 6 -0.11 15.63 26.67
N TYR A 7 0.70 15.00 27.52
CA TYR A 7 1.58 13.90 27.11
C TYR A 7 0.81 12.68 26.57
N VAL A 8 -0.25 12.27 27.28
CA VAL A 8 -1.13 11.17 26.82
C VAL A 8 -1.81 11.51 25.49
N GLN A 9 -2.27 12.76 25.33
CA GLN A 9 -2.91 13.21 24.08
C GLN A 9 -1.93 13.14 22.90
N ILE A 10 -0.71 13.63 23.05
CA ILE A 10 0.33 13.57 22.01
C ILE A 10 0.65 12.13 21.64
N ARG A 11 0.72 11.24 22.63
CA ARG A 11 0.98 9.80 22.40
C ARG A 11 -0.16 9.07 21.70
N ARG A 12 -1.38 9.56 21.82
CA ARG A 12 -2.56 8.98 21.13
C ARG A 12 -2.71 9.45 19.68
N THR A 13 -2.10 10.57 19.31
CA THR A 13 -2.19 11.11 17.96
C THR A 13 -1.23 10.38 17.04
N THR A 14 -1.75 9.81 15.95
CA THR A 14 -0.92 9.19 14.91
C THR A 14 -0.20 10.28 14.11
N PRO A 15 1.13 10.22 13.97
CA PRO A 15 1.86 11.19 13.17
C PRO A 15 1.48 11.04 11.68
N VAL A 16 1.10 12.15 11.05
CA VAL A 16 0.86 12.20 9.61
C VAL A 16 2.09 12.76 8.92
N TYR A 17 2.67 11.98 8.03
CA TYR A 17 3.84 12.39 7.25
C TYR A 17 3.41 12.77 5.83
N VAL A 18 3.79 13.98 5.41
CA VAL A 18 3.61 14.43 4.03
C VAL A 18 4.97 14.43 3.34
N ARG A 19 5.04 13.82 2.16
CA ARG A 19 6.22 13.87 1.31
C ARG A 19 5.84 14.51 -0.02
N ALA A 20 6.66 15.46 -0.46
CA ALA A 20 6.54 16.09 -1.78
C ALA A 20 7.76 15.67 -2.62
N MET A 21 7.52 15.42 -3.89
CA MET A 21 8.57 15.16 -4.87
C MET A 21 8.42 16.14 -6.03
N THR A 22 9.53 16.75 -6.43
CA THR A 22 9.59 17.58 -7.64
C THR A 22 10.19 16.77 -8.76
N VAL A 23 9.49 16.63 -9.87
CA VAL A 23 9.97 15.97 -11.08
C VAL A 23 10.34 17.04 -12.11
N MET A 24 11.56 17.01 -12.58
CA MET A 24 12.02 17.86 -13.69
C MET A 24 11.84 17.09 -14.98
N ILE A 25 11.01 17.59 -15.88
CA ILE A 25 10.83 17.06 -17.22
C ILE A 25 11.87 17.73 -18.11
N LYS A 26 12.84 16.93 -18.60
CA LYS A 26 13.83 17.41 -19.57
C LYS A 26 13.24 17.29 -20.98
N ASP A 27 13.04 18.40 -21.62
CA ASP A 27 12.65 18.44 -23.04
C ASP A 27 13.87 18.02 -23.89
N ASN A 28 13.83 16.82 -24.46
CA ASN A 28 14.79 16.40 -25.50
C ASN A 28 14.30 16.92 -26.84
N SER A 29 14.25 18.24 -26.98
CA SER A 29 14.05 18.86 -28.27
C SER A 29 15.28 18.56 -29.15
N ASN A 30 15.09 17.71 -30.14
CA ASN A 30 16.09 17.43 -31.15
C ASN A 30 16.44 18.76 -31.86
N PRO A 31 17.70 19.21 -31.91
CA PRO A 31 18.06 20.52 -32.50
C PRO A 31 17.79 20.60 -34.00
N ARG A 32 17.24 19.54 -34.61
CA ARG A 32 16.80 19.48 -36.03
C ARG A 32 15.28 19.70 -36.22
N ALA A 33 14.50 19.88 -35.16
CA ALA A 33 13.10 20.23 -35.31
C ALA A 33 13.01 21.70 -35.70
N SER A 34 13.00 21.88 -36.99
CA SER A 34 12.52 22.97 -37.84
C SER A 34 12.41 24.40 -37.28
N SER A 35 12.87 25.35 -38.07
CA SER A 35 12.63 26.79 -38.00
C SER A 35 11.18 27.19 -37.62
N LEU A 36 10.21 26.32 -37.79
CA LEU A 36 8.80 26.51 -37.46
C LEU A 36 8.56 26.46 -35.95
N ASP A 37 9.20 25.56 -35.23
CA ASP A 37 9.10 25.46 -33.77
C ASP A 37 9.73 26.67 -33.07
N GLN A 38 10.80 27.26 -33.63
CA GLN A 38 11.37 28.47 -33.10
C GLN A 38 10.49 29.70 -33.34
N GLN A 39 9.77 29.76 -34.46
CA GLN A 39 8.82 30.83 -34.74
C GLN A 39 7.57 30.74 -33.85
N LEU A 40 7.09 29.51 -33.57
CA LEU A 40 5.97 29.28 -32.68
C LEU A 40 6.32 29.54 -31.22
N GLN A 41 7.56 29.33 -30.79
CA GLN A 41 8.07 29.72 -29.48
C GLN A 41 8.09 31.24 -29.26
N GLN A 42 8.38 32.02 -30.30
CA GLN A 42 8.35 33.48 -30.24
C GLN A 42 6.95 34.05 -30.07
N ILE A 43 5.92 33.32 -30.47
CA ILE A 43 4.50 33.72 -30.33
C ILE A 43 3.89 33.25 -28.98
N GLY A 44 4.68 32.58 -28.13
CA GLY A 44 4.24 32.17 -26.78
C GLY A 44 3.22 31.04 -26.73
N ILE A 45 2.91 30.38 -27.86
CA ILE A 45 1.83 29.40 -27.97
C ILE A 45 2.28 27.96 -27.69
N VAL A 46 3.58 27.64 -27.84
CA VAL A 46 4.06 26.24 -27.88
C VAL A 46 4.70 25.74 -26.57
N GLN A 47 5.05 26.67 -25.67
CA GLN A 47 5.82 26.29 -24.47
C GLN A 47 5.04 25.51 -23.40
N ASN A 48 3.71 25.49 -23.45
CA ASN A 48 2.87 24.84 -22.43
C ASN A 48 2.23 23.52 -22.85
N SER A 49 2.19 23.19 -24.14
CA SER A 49 1.40 22.05 -24.60
C SER A 49 2.07 20.69 -24.30
N LYS A 50 3.40 20.59 -24.43
CA LYS A 50 4.11 19.33 -24.14
C LYS A 50 4.10 19.02 -22.65
N VAL A 51 4.45 20.00 -21.80
CA VAL A 51 4.43 19.83 -20.34
C VAL A 51 3.00 19.58 -19.84
N ALA A 52 2.00 20.26 -20.41
CA ALA A 52 0.60 20.01 -20.08
C ALA A 52 0.16 18.58 -20.46
N ASN A 53 0.56 18.09 -21.63
CA ASN A 53 0.25 16.72 -22.06
C ASN A 53 0.92 15.66 -21.18
N GLU A 54 2.17 15.89 -20.78
CA GLU A 54 2.84 14.98 -19.85
C GLU A 54 2.20 15.01 -18.45
N LEU A 55 1.81 16.19 -17.96
CA LEU A 55 1.09 16.32 -16.71
C LEU A 55 -0.24 15.57 -16.73
N ILE A 56 -0.99 15.67 -17.83
CA ILE A 56 -2.24 14.90 -18.04
C ILE A 56 -1.93 13.39 -18.07
N SER A 57 -0.84 12.97 -18.68
CA SER A 57 -0.42 11.56 -18.69
C SER A 57 -0.11 11.05 -17.28
N PHE A 58 0.56 11.85 -16.44
CA PHE A 58 0.79 11.49 -15.02
C PHE A 58 -0.50 11.40 -14.19
N GLN A 59 -1.52 12.14 -14.55
CA GLN A 59 -2.84 12.10 -13.91
C GLN A 59 -3.75 11.00 -14.46
N SER A 60 -3.27 10.24 -15.47
CA SER A 60 -4.07 9.15 -16.06
C SER A 60 -4.45 8.10 -15.02
N PRO A 61 -5.75 7.81 -14.84
CA PRO A 61 -6.19 6.76 -13.92
C PRO A 61 -5.58 5.39 -14.21
N ALA A 62 -5.34 5.09 -15.49
CA ALA A 62 -4.72 3.83 -15.90
C ALA A 62 -3.26 3.72 -15.42
N LEU A 63 -2.48 4.80 -15.50
CA LEU A 63 -1.11 4.85 -15.00
C LEU A 63 -1.09 4.70 -13.48
N ILE A 64 -1.94 5.44 -12.78
CA ILE A 64 -2.06 5.36 -11.32
C ILE A 64 -2.41 3.94 -10.89
N LEU A 65 -3.38 3.31 -11.56
CA LEU A 65 -3.80 1.94 -11.29
C LEU A 65 -2.64 0.94 -11.47
N ASP A 66 -1.86 1.08 -12.55
CA ASP A 66 -0.70 0.22 -12.81
C ASP A 66 0.37 0.38 -11.71
N VAL A 67 0.64 1.61 -11.28
CA VAL A 67 1.57 1.90 -10.18
C VAL A 67 1.08 1.30 -8.86
N VAL A 68 -0.20 1.48 -8.51
CA VAL A 68 -0.80 0.91 -7.29
C VAL A 68 -0.66 -0.61 -7.28
N LYS A 69 -0.94 -1.28 -8.41
CA LYS A 69 -0.83 -2.74 -8.53
C LYS A 69 0.62 -3.23 -8.47
N ARG A 70 1.54 -2.57 -9.15
CA ARG A 70 2.96 -2.96 -9.17
C ARG A 70 3.64 -2.79 -7.82
N LEU A 71 3.30 -1.73 -7.10
CA LEU A 71 3.89 -1.43 -5.80
C LEU A 71 3.08 -1.98 -4.61
N HIS A 72 1.98 -2.68 -4.87
CA HIS A 72 1.07 -3.22 -3.84
C HIS A 72 0.63 -2.16 -2.83
N LEU A 73 0.32 -0.95 -3.30
CA LEU A 73 -0.09 0.17 -2.44
C LEU A 73 -1.51 0.00 -1.88
N ASP A 74 -2.27 -0.95 -2.40
CA ASP A 74 -3.56 -1.37 -1.88
C ASP A 74 -3.45 -2.17 -0.57
N MET A 75 -2.23 -2.61 -0.20
CA MET A 75 -1.98 -3.42 0.98
C MET A 75 -1.48 -2.57 2.15
N ASN A 76 -2.17 -2.66 3.27
CA ASN A 76 -1.79 -1.98 4.51
C ASN A 76 -1.53 -3.02 5.60
N TYR A 77 -0.42 -2.84 6.29
CA TYR A 77 0.00 -3.69 7.39
C TYR A 77 0.12 -2.85 8.65
N SER A 78 -0.43 -3.33 9.75
CA SER A 78 -0.28 -2.68 11.04
C SER A 78 -0.19 -3.71 12.16
N THR A 79 0.44 -3.33 13.26
CA THR A 79 0.44 -4.10 14.49
C THR A 79 -0.17 -3.28 15.61
N HIS A 80 -0.86 -3.96 16.54
CA HIS A 80 -1.47 -3.28 17.66
C HIS A 80 -0.41 -2.76 18.62
N GLY A 81 -0.39 -1.46 18.81
CA GLY A 81 0.45 -0.80 19.80
C GLY A 81 -0.36 -0.44 21.05
N PHE A 82 0.33 -0.03 22.11
CA PHE A 82 -0.32 0.30 23.38
C PHE A 82 -1.29 1.49 23.29
N PHE A 83 -0.97 2.50 22.47
CA PHE A 83 -1.80 3.71 22.31
C PHE A 83 -2.47 3.81 20.94
N HIS A 84 -1.86 3.27 19.90
CA HIS A 84 -2.36 3.30 18.52
C HIS A 84 -1.73 2.17 17.71
N ASP A 85 -2.38 1.80 16.63
CA ASP A 85 -1.84 0.82 15.68
C ASP A 85 -0.61 1.40 14.98
N LYS A 86 0.45 0.61 14.91
CA LYS A 86 1.71 1.00 14.25
C LYS A 86 1.71 0.46 12.82
N PRO A 87 1.84 1.31 11.80
CA PRO A 87 1.99 0.83 10.44
C PRO A 87 3.33 0.12 10.25
N LEU A 88 3.30 -0.98 9.49
CA LEU A 88 4.48 -1.76 9.13
C LEU A 88 4.74 -1.61 7.63
N TYR A 89 5.96 -1.25 7.27
CA TYR A 89 6.38 -1.08 5.88
C TYR A 89 7.90 -1.21 5.71
N GLY A 90 8.34 -1.56 4.51
CA GLY A 90 9.75 -1.68 4.20
C GLY A 90 10.50 -2.65 5.15
N SER A 91 11.52 -2.16 5.84
CA SER A 91 12.35 -2.95 6.76
C SER A 91 11.64 -3.41 8.04
N THR A 92 10.48 -2.86 8.37
CA THR A 92 9.70 -3.26 9.54
C THR A 92 8.65 -4.31 9.22
N LEU A 93 8.47 -4.68 7.94
CA LEU A 93 7.47 -5.65 7.49
C LEU A 93 8.08 -7.06 7.44
N PRO A 94 7.72 -7.96 8.39
CA PRO A 94 8.32 -9.31 8.44
C PRO A 94 7.69 -10.29 7.45
N ILE A 95 6.45 -10.06 7.03
CA ILE A 95 5.69 -10.93 6.14
C ILE A 95 4.99 -10.12 5.04
N GLN A 96 4.83 -10.72 3.89
CA GLN A 96 4.01 -10.20 2.79
C GLN A 96 2.85 -11.14 2.53
N VAL A 97 1.67 -10.57 2.28
CA VAL A 97 0.44 -11.31 2.00
C VAL A 97 -0.04 -10.98 0.61
N GLN A 98 -0.42 -12.00 -0.15
CA GLN A 98 -1.02 -11.84 -1.48
C GLN A 98 -2.39 -12.52 -1.49
N PHE A 99 -3.42 -11.75 -1.89
CA PHE A 99 -4.76 -12.27 -2.13
C PHE A 99 -4.89 -12.68 -3.60
N LEU A 100 -5.02 -13.99 -3.85
CA LEU A 100 -5.00 -14.54 -5.21
C LEU A 100 -6.38 -14.56 -5.89
N SER A 101 -7.46 -14.40 -5.13
CA SER A 101 -8.85 -14.51 -5.63
C SER A 101 -9.70 -13.27 -5.41
N LEU A 102 -9.11 -12.18 -4.92
CA LEU A 102 -9.81 -10.91 -4.76
C LEU A 102 -9.70 -10.04 -6.01
N GLY A 103 -10.82 -9.50 -6.44
CA GLY A 103 -10.86 -8.50 -7.50
C GLY A 103 -10.44 -7.10 -7.02
N ASP A 104 -10.33 -6.15 -7.94
CA ASP A 104 -9.90 -4.77 -7.65
C ASP A 104 -10.92 -3.99 -6.79
N LYS A 105 -12.18 -4.41 -6.78
CA LYS A 105 -13.28 -3.81 -6.01
C LYS A 105 -13.50 -4.45 -4.63
N ASP A 106 -12.68 -5.44 -4.29
CA ASP A 106 -12.84 -6.18 -3.05
C ASP A 106 -11.90 -5.68 -1.98
N ALA A 107 -12.47 -5.29 -0.85
CA ALA A 107 -11.72 -5.05 0.37
C ALA A 107 -11.70 -6.33 1.22
N ALA A 108 -10.57 -6.57 1.86
CA ALA A 108 -10.42 -7.67 2.80
C ALA A 108 -9.54 -7.26 3.97
N LYS A 109 -9.89 -7.79 5.15
CA LYS A 109 -9.11 -7.64 6.37
C LYS A 109 -8.90 -9.01 7.02
N MET A 110 -7.74 -9.21 7.60
CA MET A 110 -7.44 -10.37 8.43
C MET A 110 -6.30 -10.06 9.39
N VAL A 111 -6.13 -10.91 10.37
CA VAL A 111 -5.03 -10.86 11.34
C VAL A 111 -4.15 -12.08 11.14
N VAL A 112 -2.86 -11.86 10.99
CA VAL A 112 -1.84 -12.92 10.84
C VAL A 112 -1.04 -13.00 12.14
N LYS A 113 -1.03 -14.18 12.76
CA LYS A 113 -0.13 -14.52 13.85
C LYS A 113 0.84 -15.56 13.32
N TYR A 114 2.12 -15.27 13.30
CA TYR A 114 3.14 -16.18 12.80
C TYR A 114 4.09 -16.62 13.91
N LYS A 115 4.74 -17.75 13.69
CA LYS A 115 5.73 -18.34 14.60
C LYS A 115 7.07 -18.48 13.88
N ALA A 116 8.14 -18.56 14.66
CA ALA A 116 9.49 -18.72 14.14
C ALA A 116 9.69 -20.04 13.35
N ASP A 117 8.83 -21.06 13.56
CA ASP A 117 8.85 -22.33 12.85
C ASP A 117 8.29 -22.26 11.41
N GLY A 118 7.90 -21.06 10.95
CA GLY A 118 7.32 -20.84 9.63
C GLY A 118 5.83 -21.18 9.53
N SER A 119 5.18 -21.51 10.64
CA SER A 119 3.73 -21.68 10.71
C SER A 119 3.04 -20.35 11.02
N TYR A 120 1.80 -20.20 10.58
CA TYR A 120 0.99 -19.04 10.91
C TYR A 120 -0.48 -19.40 11.14
N GLU A 121 -1.18 -18.53 11.84
CA GLU A 121 -2.62 -18.58 12.05
C GLU A 121 -3.26 -17.31 11.49
N LEU A 122 -4.32 -17.48 10.71
CA LEU A 122 -5.13 -16.40 10.15
C LEU A 122 -6.44 -16.34 10.89
N THR A 123 -6.81 -15.15 11.36
CA THR A 123 -8.03 -14.89 12.13
C THR A 123 -8.63 -13.53 11.77
N GLY A 124 -9.79 -13.20 12.31
CA GLY A 124 -10.37 -11.86 12.18
C GLY A 124 -10.70 -11.49 10.74
N PHE A 125 -11.22 -12.44 9.97
CA PHE A 125 -11.57 -12.22 8.57
C PHE A 125 -12.74 -11.23 8.46
N ALA A 126 -12.58 -10.22 7.60
CA ALA A 126 -13.64 -9.31 7.22
C ALA A 126 -13.50 -8.96 5.73
N SER A 127 -14.60 -8.94 5.03
CA SER A 127 -14.68 -8.55 3.62
C SER A 127 -16.12 -8.10 3.34
N ASN A 128 -16.29 -7.36 2.27
CA ASN A 128 -17.61 -7.03 1.73
C ASN A 128 -18.39 -8.25 1.20
N ARG A 129 -17.75 -9.43 1.14
CA ARG A 129 -18.33 -10.67 0.58
C ARG A 129 -18.66 -11.74 1.62
N ILE A 130 -18.24 -11.59 2.88
CA ILE A 130 -18.40 -12.64 3.91
C ILE A 130 -19.39 -12.24 4.99
N GLY A 131 -20.17 -13.23 5.46
CA GLY A 131 -21.07 -13.09 6.61
C GLY A 131 -20.33 -13.10 7.95
N GLU A 132 -21.05 -12.71 9.03
CA GLU A 132 -20.48 -12.61 10.38
C GLU A 132 -19.96 -13.92 10.94
N SER A 133 -20.61 -15.03 10.63
CA SER A 133 -20.21 -16.38 11.10
C SER A 133 -18.83 -16.84 10.62
N GLN A 134 -18.28 -16.22 9.58
CA GLN A 134 -16.96 -16.55 9.03
C GLN A 134 -15.84 -15.71 9.62
N LYS A 135 -16.15 -14.64 10.33
CA LYS A 135 -15.16 -13.72 10.94
C LYS A 135 -14.30 -14.39 12.01
N GLU A 136 -14.88 -15.31 12.78
CA GLU A 136 -14.19 -15.99 13.90
C GLU A 136 -13.42 -17.24 13.48
N ARG A 137 -13.47 -17.61 12.21
CA ARG A 137 -12.78 -18.81 11.73
C ARG A 137 -11.27 -18.66 11.87
N VAL A 138 -10.61 -19.72 12.35
CA VAL A 138 -9.15 -19.80 12.43
C VAL A 138 -8.66 -20.70 11.30
N VAL A 139 -7.73 -20.19 10.50
CA VAL A 139 -7.09 -20.94 9.42
C VAL A 139 -5.60 -21.02 9.69
N LYS A 140 -5.05 -22.23 9.71
CA LYS A 140 -3.62 -22.47 9.92
C LYS A 140 -2.93 -22.76 8.59
N GLY A 141 -1.70 -22.28 8.43
CA GLY A 141 -0.91 -22.50 7.24
C GLY A 141 0.60 -22.45 7.50
N ARG A 142 1.36 -22.68 6.44
CA ARG A 142 2.80 -22.51 6.43
C ARG A 142 3.19 -21.49 5.35
N PHE A 143 4.30 -20.81 5.53
CA PHE A 143 4.80 -19.86 4.54
C PHE A 143 5.01 -20.52 3.17
N ASN A 144 4.87 -19.70 2.14
CA ASN A 144 5.00 -20.11 0.73
C ASN A 144 3.97 -21.17 0.28
N GLN A 145 2.88 -21.34 1.02
CA GLN A 145 1.78 -22.23 0.65
C GLN A 145 0.48 -21.43 0.48
N VAL A 146 -0.27 -21.73 -0.56
CA VAL A 146 -1.59 -21.15 -0.79
C VAL A 146 -2.60 -21.81 0.13
N VAL A 147 -3.30 -21.01 0.91
CA VAL A 147 -4.31 -21.45 1.87
C VAL A 147 -5.67 -20.88 1.50
N ASN A 148 -6.71 -21.71 1.60
CA ASN A 148 -8.09 -21.27 1.41
C ASN A 148 -8.63 -20.64 2.69
N THR A 149 -9.05 -19.40 2.58
CA THR A 149 -9.61 -18.62 3.70
C THR A 149 -11.02 -18.15 3.37
N PRO A 150 -11.80 -17.68 4.33
CA PRO A 150 -13.12 -17.08 4.07
C PRO A 150 -13.06 -15.89 3.10
N VAL A 151 -11.96 -15.15 3.09
CA VAL A 151 -11.75 -14.01 2.17
C VAL A 151 -11.11 -14.41 0.84
N GLY A 152 -10.96 -15.71 0.56
CA GLY A 152 -10.40 -16.25 -0.67
C GLY A 152 -9.05 -16.94 -0.48
N ARG A 153 -8.38 -17.27 -1.59
CA ARG A 153 -7.05 -17.89 -1.55
C ARG A 153 -6.00 -16.86 -1.20
N VAL A 154 -5.17 -17.21 -0.22
CA VAL A 154 -4.14 -16.32 0.32
C VAL A 154 -2.79 -17.03 0.30
N LEU A 155 -1.76 -16.31 -0.06
CA LEU A 155 -0.37 -16.73 0.03
C LEU A 155 0.35 -15.79 1.01
N VAL A 156 0.98 -16.36 2.03
CA VAL A 156 1.81 -15.61 2.99
C VAL A 156 3.26 -15.98 2.77
N THR A 157 4.11 -14.97 2.54
CA THR A 157 5.54 -15.15 2.30
C THR A 157 6.35 -14.37 3.35
N PRO A 158 7.44 -14.93 3.89
CA PRO A 158 8.35 -14.18 4.76
C PRO A 158 9.16 -13.18 3.92
N THR A 159 9.44 -12.02 4.49
CA THR A 159 10.37 -11.05 3.90
C THR A 159 11.80 -11.30 4.39
N SER A 160 12.77 -10.57 3.85
CA SER A 160 14.16 -10.58 4.34
C SER A 160 14.30 -10.09 5.80
N HIS A 161 13.27 -9.46 6.33
CA HIS A 161 13.22 -8.95 7.71
C HIS A 161 12.42 -9.85 8.66
N PHE A 162 12.10 -11.07 8.22
CA PHE A 162 11.45 -12.06 9.06
C PHE A 162 12.35 -12.42 10.26
N GLY A 163 11.77 -12.47 11.45
CA GLY A 163 12.51 -12.74 12.70
C GLY A 163 13.15 -11.52 13.35
N ALA A 164 13.16 -10.35 12.71
CA ALA A 164 13.69 -9.11 13.28
C ALA A 164 12.74 -8.38 14.23
N GLY A 165 11.54 -8.89 14.45
CA GLY A 165 10.49 -8.21 15.21
C GLY A 165 9.78 -9.10 16.21
N ASN A 166 8.93 -8.49 17.01
CA ASN A 166 8.10 -9.16 18.00
C ASN A 166 7.06 -10.05 17.29
N ASP A 167 6.73 -11.19 17.89
CA ASP A 167 5.64 -12.11 17.47
C ASP A 167 4.24 -11.49 17.67
N LEU A 168 4.11 -10.19 17.43
CA LEU A 168 2.85 -9.48 17.56
C LEU A 168 1.95 -9.78 16.37
N PRO A 169 0.64 -9.90 16.60
CA PRO A 169 -0.31 -10.11 15.53
C PRO A 169 -0.27 -8.93 14.55
N ILE A 170 -0.18 -9.25 13.25
CA ILE A 170 -0.18 -8.26 12.17
C ILE A 170 -1.58 -8.20 11.58
N GLN A 171 -2.18 -7.03 11.62
CA GLN A 171 -3.40 -6.74 10.88
C GLN A 171 -3.02 -6.44 9.43
N VAL A 172 -3.66 -7.15 8.52
CA VAL A 172 -3.50 -6.97 7.09
C VAL A 172 -4.82 -6.47 6.54
N PHE A 173 -4.78 -5.36 5.85
CA PHE A 173 -5.94 -4.77 5.22
C PHE A 173 -5.63 -4.48 3.75
N ARG A 174 -6.48 -5.00 2.85
CA ARG A 174 -6.48 -4.66 1.45
C ARG A 174 -7.61 -3.68 1.16
N SER A 175 -7.25 -2.52 0.63
CA SER A 175 -8.20 -1.51 0.16
C SER A 175 -8.72 -1.83 -1.23
N THR A 176 -9.91 -1.35 -1.56
CA THR A 176 -10.38 -1.30 -2.95
C THR A 176 -9.50 -0.35 -3.76
N ILE A 177 -9.27 -0.63 -5.03
CA ILE A 177 -8.47 0.20 -5.92
C ILE A 177 -9.36 1.21 -6.71
N TYR A 178 -10.69 1.12 -6.57
CA TYR A 178 -11.68 2.01 -7.18
C TYR A 178 -12.54 2.68 -6.12
#